data_6158b2f6813c36ba0488088d769e3706
#
_entry.id   6158b2f6813c36ba0488088d769e3706
#
_cell.length_a   1.000
_cell.length_b   1.000
_cell.length_c   1.000
_cell.angle_alpha   90.00
_cell.angle_beta   90.00
_cell.angle_gamma   90.00
#
_symmetry.space_group_name_H-M   'P 1'
#
loop_
_entity.id
_entity.type
_entity.pdbx_description
1 polymer ?
#
loop_
_entity_poly.entity_id
_entity_poly.type
_entity_poly.pdbx_seq_one_letter_code
_entity_poly.pdbx_strand_id
1 'polypeptide(L)'
;GTMLKMAGFAIIKEAIVFSILLSITNFVMTDRVGRRTILLYTIIATIIGLFLLGVGFASIIGFVPKQVACTDYGTRCAACVIDDRCGFSKRLGGICSPKTDYEEFYDSCPDGNVLKSLFALFTLMLFITGYALGLGHAPWLIQSELFPLNIRGRASGVATATNWFMNSCVVIAFLPLTETITISGTFWLYASLLILGWFFVYFMVPETSGKSLEEITEYFYDHK
;
A
#
# COMPACT_ATOMS: atom_id res chain seq x y z
N GLY A 1 4.35 -12.36 -2.06
CA GLY A 1 4.11 -13.80 -1.88
C GLY A 1 3.82 -14.21 -0.44
N THR A 2 4.50 -13.64 0.54
CA THR A 2 4.43 -14.04 1.96
C THR A 2 3.10 -13.67 2.61
N MET A 3 2.57 -12.50 2.36
CA MET A 3 1.29 -12.05 2.94
C MET A 3 0.07 -12.86 2.43
N LEU A 4 0.08 -13.27 1.16
CA LEU A 4 -0.97 -14.13 0.58
C LEU A 4 -0.92 -15.57 1.11
N LYS A 5 0.28 -16.12 1.39
CA LYS A 5 0.43 -17.41 2.06
C LYS A 5 -0.11 -17.37 3.49
N MET A 6 0.07 -16.27 4.21
CA MET A 6 -0.47 -16.07 5.57
C MET A 6 -2.00 -15.97 5.58
N ALA A 7 -2.62 -15.55 4.49
CA ALA A 7 -4.08 -15.50 4.31
C ALA A 7 -4.70 -16.82 3.77
N GLY A 8 -3.90 -17.89 3.58
CA GLY A 8 -4.40 -19.21 3.15
C GLY A 8 -4.78 -19.33 1.68
N PHE A 9 -4.39 -18.37 0.84
CA PHE A 9 -4.71 -18.41 -0.60
C PHE A 9 -3.57 -19.00 -1.43
N ALA A 10 -3.79 -20.17 -1.99
CA ALA A 10 -2.89 -20.83 -2.94
C ALA A 10 -3.14 -20.36 -4.40
N ILE A 11 -3.24 -19.01 -4.68
CA ILE A 11 -3.95 -18.59 -5.89
C ILE A 11 -3.14 -17.57 -6.69
N ILE A 12 -2.04 -18.03 -7.28
CA ILE A 12 -1.31 -17.26 -8.30
C ILE A 12 -2.20 -17.00 -9.53
N LYS A 13 -3.06 -17.97 -9.93
CA LYS A 13 -3.93 -17.85 -11.10
C LYS A 13 -5.00 -16.74 -10.94
N GLU A 14 -5.64 -16.65 -9.78
CA GLU A 14 -6.67 -15.64 -9.52
C GLU A 14 -6.07 -14.24 -9.39
N ALA A 15 -4.88 -14.11 -8.81
CA ALA A 15 -4.17 -12.84 -8.77
C ALA A 15 -3.81 -12.32 -10.17
N ILE A 16 -3.42 -13.20 -11.10
CA ILE A 16 -3.15 -12.85 -12.49
C ILE A 16 -4.44 -12.39 -13.20
N VAL A 17 -5.53 -13.14 -13.07
CA VAL A 17 -6.83 -12.76 -13.66
C VAL A 17 -7.30 -11.42 -13.13
N PHE A 18 -7.20 -11.19 -11.81
CA PHE A 18 -7.54 -9.92 -11.18
C PHE A 18 -6.69 -8.76 -11.70
N SER A 19 -5.38 -8.96 -11.88
CA SER A 19 -4.47 -7.95 -12.44
C SER A 19 -4.82 -7.60 -13.90
N ILE A 20 -5.20 -8.59 -14.72
CA ILE A 20 -5.63 -8.38 -16.10
C ILE A 20 -6.93 -7.57 -16.14
N LEU A 21 -7.92 -7.92 -15.32
CA LEU A 21 -9.19 -7.20 -15.21
C LEU A 21 -8.98 -5.74 -14.77
N LEU A 22 -8.10 -5.51 -13.79
CA LEU A 22 -7.73 -4.16 -13.36
C LEU A 22 -7.08 -3.36 -14.49
N SER A 23 -6.20 -3.98 -15.27
CA SER A 23 -5.51 -3.31 -16.38
C SER A 23 -6.49 -2.92 -17.50
N ILE A 24 -7.44 -3.79 -17.83
CA ILE A 24 -8.50 -3.49 -18.82
C ILE A 24 -9.39 -2.36 -18.30
N THR A 25 -9.80 -2.39 -17.04
CA THR A 25 -10.62 -1.36 -16.42
C THR A 25 -9.91 0.00 -16.44
N ASN A 26 -8.61 0.01 -16.12
CA ASN A 26 -7.77 1.22 -16.21
C ASN A 26 -7.79 1.82 -17.61
N PHE A 27 -7.54 1.01 -18.62
CA PHE A 27 -7.47 1.48 -20.00
C PHE A 27 -8.78 2.17 -20.42
N VAL A 28 -9.93 1.55 -20.13
CA VAL A 28 -11.25 2.09 -20.49
C VAL A 28 -11.60 3.34 -19.69
N MET A 29 -11.26 3.38 -18.40
CA MET A 29 -11.62 4.52 -17.52
C MET A 29 -10.77 5.75 -17.78
N THR A 30 -9.48 5.59 -18.06
CA THR A 30 -8.54 6.71 -18.25
C THR A 30 -8.91 7.58 -19.43
N ASP A 31 -9.40 6.97 -20.52
CA ASP A 31 -9.79 7.74 -21.71
C ASP A 31 -11.16 8.45 -21.58
N ARG A 32 -12.07 7.90 -20.73
CA ARG A 32 -13.43 8.44 -20.61
C ARG A 32 -13.61 9.49 -19.52
N VAL A 33 -12.91 9.35 -18.40
CA VAL A 33 -13.17 10.15 -17.18
C VAL A 33 -12.20 11.33 -17.03
N GLY A 34 -11.04 11.27 -17.69
CA GLY A 34 -9.97 12.27 -17.54
C GLY A 34 -8.93 11.83 -16.49
N ARG A 35 -7.67 12.18 -16.78
CA ARG A 35 -6.51 11.67 -16.02
C ARG A 35 -6.42 12.22 -14.60
N ARG A 36 -6.62 13.53 -14.44
CA ARG A 36 -6.64 14.20 -13.13
C ARG A 36 -7.80 13.71 -12.27
N THR A 37 -8.98 13.60 -12.87
CA THR A 37 -10.20 13.19 -12.18
C THR A 37 -10.06 11.77 -11.62
N ILE A 38 -9.59 10.82 -12.42
CA ILE A 38 -9.32 9.45 -11.96
C ILE A 38 -8.29 9.45 -10.83
N LEU A 39 -7.18 10.20 -10.99
CA LEU A 39 -6.14 10.28 -9.99
C LEU A 39 -6.67 10.77 -8.64
N LEU A 40 -7.50 11.81 -8.61
CA LEU A 40 -8.08 12.33 -7.38
C LEU A 40 -8.99 11.34 -6.68
N TYR A 41 -9.88 10.65 -7.40
CA TYR A 41 -10.79 9.66 -6.81
C TYR A 41 -10.05 8.41 -6.33
N THR A 42 -9.06 7.96 -7.08
CA THR A 42 -8.29 6.76 -6.72
C THR A 42 -7.34 7.01 -5.55
N ILE A 43 -6.78 8.22 -5.39
CA ILE A 43 -6.04 8.59 -4.19
C ILE A 43 -6.95 8.52 -2.97
N ILE A 44 -8.19 9.02 -3.02
CA ILE A 44 -9.15 8.92 -1.92
C ILE A 44 -9.42 7.43 -1.59
N ALA A 45 -9.67 6.60 -2.60
CA ALA A 45 -9.88 5.17 -2.40
C ALA A 45 -8.66 4.49 -1.74
N THR A 46 -7.45 4.88 -2.16
CA THR A 46 -6.19 4.39 -1.60
C THR A 46 -6.01 4.82 -0.14
N ILE A 47 -6.33 6.07 0.20
CA ILE A 47 -6.29 6.60 1.57
C ILE A 47 -7.25 5.81 2.46
N ILE A 48 -8.50 5.61 2.01
CA ILE A 48 -9.49 4.80 2.74
C ILE A 48 -8.98 3.37 2.92
N GLY A 49 -8.43 2.76 1.86
CA GLY A 49 -7.85 1.42 1.90
C GLY A 49 -6.72 1.29 2.94
N LEU A 50 -5.77 2.24 2.96
CA LEU A 50 -4.68 2.27 3.96
C LEU A 50 -5.18 2.48 5.38
N PHE A 51 -6.14 3.38 5.57
CA PHE A 51 -6.73 3.64 6.88
C PHE A 51 -7.42 2.39 7.43
N LEU A 52 -8.28 1.76 6.63
CA LEU A 52 -8.99 0.53 6.99
C LEU A 52 -8.02 -0.64 7.20
N LEU A 53 -6.95 -0.72 6.41
CA LEU A 53 -5.90 -1.73 6.59
C LEU A 53 -5.20 -1.55 7.93
N GLY A 54 -4.87 -0.32 8.32
CA GLY A 54 -4.34 0.00 9.64
C GLY A 54 -5.29 -0.43 10.77
N VAL A 55 -6.60 -0.19 10.64
CA VAL A 55 -7.62 -0.65 11.60
C VAL A 55 -7.69 -2.18 11.63
N GLY A 56 -7.63 -2.84 10.47
CA GLY A 56 -7.61 -4.30 10.36
C GLY A 56 -6.43 -4.91 11.12
N PHE A 57 -5.23 -4.42 10.90
CA PHE A 57 -4.04 -4.87 11.63
C PHE A 57 -4.11 -4.55 13.12
N ALA A 58 -4.60 -3.37 13.50
CA ALA A 58 -4.82 -3.02 14.91
C ALA A 58 -5.78 -4.00 15.61
N SER A 59 -6.81 -4.47 14.93
CA SER A 59 -7.79 -5.42 15.48
C SER A 59 -7.25 -6.86 15.60
N ILE A 60 -6.25 -7.24 14.80
CA ILE A 60 -5.64 -8.58 14.77
C ILE A 60 -4.44 -8.65 15.71
N ILE A 61 -3.53 -7.69 15.60
CA ILE A 61 -2.23 -7.68 16.29
C ILE A 61 -2.28 -6.85 17.59
N GLY A 62 -3.14 -5.83 17.63
CA GLY A 62 -3.14 -4.80 18.67
C GLY A 62 -2.05 -3.74 18.42
N PHE A 63 -1.94 -2.80 19.36
CA PHE A 63 -0.94 -1.70 19.33
C PHE A 63 0.33 -2.09 20.09
N VAL A 64 0.88 -3.28 19.84
CA VAL A 64 2.09 -3.74 20.52
C VAL A 64 3.30 -3.50 19.63
N PRO A 65 4.27 -2.67 20.04
CA PRO A 65 5.53 -2.52 19.32
C PRO A 65 6.32 -3.84 19.36
N LYS A 66 7.08 -4.12 18.28
CA LYS A 66 7.83 -5.38 18.10
C LYS A 66 9.00 -5.57 19.10
N GLN A 67 9.37 -4.55 19.87
CA GLN A 67 10.52 -4.58 20.79
C GLN A 67 10.19 -5.01 22.24
N VAL A 68 9.03 -5.60 22.48
CA VAL A 68 8.65 -6.11 23.79
C VAL A 68 9.15 -7.54 24.01
N ALA A 69 9.20 -7.99 25.27
CA ALA A 69 9.52 -9.38 25.58
C ALA A 69 8.44 -10.31 25.03
N CYS A 70 8.81 -11.54 24.62
CA CYS A 70 7.85 -12.50 24.06
C CYS A 70 6.67 -12.77 25.01
N THR A 71 6.91 -12.75 26.32
CA THR A 71 5.90 -12.91 27.36
C THR A 71 4.83 -11.83 27.37
N ASP A 72 5.14 -10.62 26.90
CA ASP A 72 4.22 -9.47 26.88
C ASP A 72 3.14 -9.61 25.79
N TYR A 73 3.39 -10.47 24.80
CA TYR A 73 2.37 -10.82 23.80
C TYR A 73 1.27 -11.71 24.41
N GLY A 74 1.55 -12.43 25.50
CA GLY A 74 0.61 -13.29 26.23
C GLY A 74 -0.06 -14.31 25.31
N THR A 75 -1.40 -14.28 25.24
CA THR A 75 -2.21 -15.18 24.39
C THR A 75 -2.47 -14.63 22.99
N ARG A 76 -1.88 -13.50 22.61
CA ARG A 76 -2.05 -12.88 21.27
C ARG A 76 -1.18 -13.57 20.24
N CYS A 77 -1.66 -14.68 19.70
CA CYS A 77 -0.93 -15.51 18.74
C CYS A 77 -0.44 -14.71 17.52
N ALA A 78 -1.28 -13.89 16.88
CA ALA A 78 -0.92 -13.16 15.68
C ALA A 78 0.24 -12.17 15.90
N ALA A 79 0.26 -11.48 17.03
CA ALA A 79 1.37 -10.59 17.39
C ALA A 79 2.67 -11.38 17.70
N CYS A 80 2.54 -12.54 18.36
CA CYS A 80 3.65 -13.41 18.69
C CYS A 80 4.34 -14.00 17.45
N VAL A 81 3.59 -14.49 16.48
CA VAL A 81 4.12 -15.15 15.28
C VAL A 81 4.81 -14.16 14.31
N ILE A 82 4.48 -12.88 14.39
CA ILE A 82 5.12 -11.83 13.58
C ILE A 82 6.54 -11.52 14.09
N ASP A 83 6.81 -11.69 15.37
CA ASP A 83 8.15 -11.52 15.92
C ASP A 83 8.98 -12.81 15.73
N ASP A 84 9.99 -12.74 14.86
CA ASP A 84 10.84 -13.88 14.50
C ASP A 84 11.57 -14.52 15.70
N ARG A 85 11.73 -13.78 16.81
CA ARG A 85 12.36 -14.21 18.06
C ARG A 85 11.42 -15.05 18.92
N CYS A 86 10.10 -14.94 18.67
CA CYS A 86 9.05 -15.51 19.50
C CYS A 86 8.32 -16.64 18.76
N GLY A 87 7.72 -17.54 19.51
CA GLY A 87 6.87 -18.60 19.02
C GLY A 87 5.67 -18.82 19.92
N PHE A 88 4.55 -19.24 19.35
CA PHE A 88 3.33 -19.56 20.09
C PHE A 88 3.37 -21.04 20.53
N SER A 89 3.68 -21.27 21.80
CA SER A 89 3.98 -22.61 22.31
C SER A 89 2.73 -23.49 22.40
N LYS A 90 2.84 -24.73 21.88
CA LYS A 90 1.81 -25.78 22.02
C LYS A 90 1.76 -26.31 23.45
N ARG A 91 2.91 -26.41 24.10
CA ARG A 91 3.05 -26.98 25.45
C ARG A 91 2.47 -26.09 26.55
N LEU A 92 2.64 -24.78 26.42
CA LEU A 92 2.18 -23.79 27.40
C LEU A 92 0.70 -23.39 27.21
N GLY A 93 -0.07 -24.17 26.45
CA GLY A 93 -1.50 -23.90 26.25
C GLY A 93 -1.78 -22.64 25.45
N GLY A 94 -0.89 -22.25 24.52
CA GLY A 94 -1.10 -21.09 23.68
C GLY A 94 -0.59 -19.78 24.29
N ILE A 95 0.59 -19.78 24.86
CA ILE A 95 1.30 -18.58 25.36
C ILE A 95 2.52 -18.31 24.48
N CYS A 96 2.80 -17.03 24.26
CA CYS A 96 3.98 -16.60 23.53
C CYS A 96 5.24 -16.78 24.37
N SER A 97 6.24 -17.48 23.83
CA SER A 97 7.54 -17.70 24.47
C SER A 97 8.68 -17.47 23.47
N PRO A 98 9.92 -17.20 23.95
CA PRO A 98 11.09 -17.17 23.09
C PRO A 98 11.28 -18.52 22.37
N LYS A 99 11.64 -18.48 21.09
CA LYS A 99 11.93 -19.70 20.33
C LYS A 99 13.13 -20.42 20.93
N THR A 100 12.91 -21.68 21.35
CA THR A 100 13.95 -22.59 21.82
C THR A 100 13.91 -23.88 21.00
N ASP A 101 15.04 -24.54 20.81
CA ASP A 101 15.16 -25.77 19.99
C ASP A 101 14.37 -26.97 20.57
N TYR A 102 13.86 -26.85 21.77
CA TYR A 102 13.19 -27.94 22.50
C TYR A 102 11.67 -27.79 22.59
N GLU A 103 11.08 -26.72 22.07
CA GLU A 103 9.64 -26.47 22.13
C GLU A 103 8.97 -26.57 20.75
N GLU A 104 7.80 -27.24 20.73
CA GLU A 104 6.94 -27.24 19.56
C GLU A 104 6.08 -25.97 19.51
N PHE A 105 6.22 -25.24 18.43
CA PHE A 105 5.44 -24.02 18.17
C PHE A 105 4.35 -24.27 17.13
N TYR A 106 3.30 -23.46 17.18
CA TYR A 106 2.29 -23.42 16.12
C TYR A 106 2.84 -22.68 14.91
N ASP A 107 2.72 -23.27 13.73
CA ASP A 107 3.06 -22.63 12.46
C ASP A 107 2.01 -21.57 12.04
N SER A 108 0.78 -21.72 12.55
CA SER A 108 -0.33 -20.80 12.32
C SER A 108 -1.19 -20.71 13.57
N CYS A 109 -1.84 -19.55 13.76
CA CYS A 109 -2.68 -19.32 14.92
C CYS A 109 -3.93 -20.21 14.91
N PRO A 110 -4.16 -21.06 15.94
CA PRO A 110 -5.31 -21.96 15.99
C PRO A 110 -6.65 -21.21 16.11
N ASP A 111 -6.66 -20.04 16.74
CA ASP A 111 -7.85 -19.23 16.98
C ASP A 111 -7.99 -18.05 15.98
N GLY A 112 -7.53 -18.22 14.75
CA GLY A 112 -7.65 -17.21 13.70
C GLY A 112 -9.12 -16.84 13.45
N ASN A 113 -9.53 -15.64 13.84
CA ASN A 113 -10.87 -15.15 13.53
C ASN A 113 -11.00 -14.90 12.02
N VAL A 114 -11.67 -15.82 11.32
CA VAL A 114 -11.85 -15.81 9.86
C VAL A 114 -12.41 -14.47 9.39
N LEU A 115 -13.32 -13.87 10.15
CA LEU A 115 -13.93 -12.58 9.78
C LEU A 115 -12.89 -11.44 9.77
N LYS A 116 -11.97 -11.41 10.74
CA LYS A 116 -10.88 -10.41 10.78
C LYS A 116 -9.89 -10.61 9.63
N SER A 117 -9.58 -11.85 9.30
CA SER A 117 -8.71 -12.17 8.17
C SER A 117 -9.34 -11.79 6.83
N LEU A 118 -10.64 -12.05 6.65
CA LEU A 118 -11.40 -11.63 5.46
C LEU A 118 -11.49 -10.10 5.36
N PHE A 119 -11.68 -9.41 6.48
CA PHE A 119 -11.66 -7.94 6.51
C PHE A 119 -10.30 -7.39 6.09
N ALA A 120 -9.21 -7.92 6.63
CA ALA A 120 -7.85 -7.52 6.25
C ALA A 120 -7.57 -7.78 4.76
N LEU A 121 -8.03 -8.91 4.24
CA LEU A 121 -7.92 -9.24 2.82
C LEU A 121 -8.71 -8.27 1.94
N PHE A 122 -9.96 -7.98 2.31
CA PHE A 122 -10.81 -7.03 1.58
C PHE A 122 -10.18 -5.62 1.54
N THR A 123 -9.69 -5.13 2.67
CA THR A 123 -9.04 -3.81 2.75
C THR A 123 -7.73 -3.76 1.97
N LEU A 124 -6.97 -4.85 1.95
CA LEU A 124 -5.77 -4.98 1.11
C LEU A 124 -6.12 -4.93 -0.37
N MET A 125 -7.18 -5.63 -0.80
CA MET A 125 -7.65 -5.59 -2.18
C MET A 125 -8.15 -4.19 -2.57
N LEU A 126 -8.86 -3.50 -1.68
CA LEU A 126 -9.29 -2.11 -1.90
C LEU A 126 -8.09 -1.18 -2.10
N PHE A 127 -7.07 -1.30 -1.24
CA PHE A 127 -5.83 -0.53 -1.37
C PHE A 127 -5.11 -0.79 -2.70
N ILE A 128 -4.90 -2.06 -3.05
CA ILE A 128 -4.20 -2.44 -4.30
C ILE A 128 -4.98 -1.95 -5.52
N THR A 129 -6.31 -2.07 -5.51
CA THR A 129 -7.17 -1.62 -6.60
C THR A 129 -7.11 -0.09 -6.75
N GLY A 130 -7.25 0.66 -5.66
CA GLY A 130 -7.15 2.12 -5.67
C GLY A 130 -5.79 2.59 -6.19
N TYR A 131 -4.71 1.97 -5.71
CA TYR A 131 -3.36 2.27 -6.19
C TYR A 131 -3.18 1.95 -7.67
N ALA A 132 -3.57 0.77 -8.11
CA ALA A 132 -3.38 0.32 -9.49
C ALA A 132 -4.17 1.15 -10.50
N LEU A 133 -5.41 1.54 -10.15
CA LEU A 133 -6.28 2.34 -11.03
C LEU A 133 -5.82 3.80 -11.19
N GLY A 134 -5.14 4.38 -10.23
CA GLY A 134 -4.72 5.77 -10.26
C GLY A 134 -3.21 5.96 -10.20
N LEU A 135 -2.65 5.86 -9.00
CA LEU A 135 -1.23 6.16 -8.73
C LEU A 135 -0.26 5.28 -9.53
N GLY A 136 -0.67 4.07 -9.93
CA GLY A 136 0.15 3.17 -10.73
C GLY A 136 0.34 3.61 -12.18
N HIS A 137 -0.64 4.26 -12.80
CA HIS A 137 -0.64 4.57 -14.24
C HIS A 137 -0.75 6.06 -14.54
N ALA A 138 -1.66 6.80 -13.87
CA ALA A 138 -1.95 8.19 -14.20
C ALA A 138 -0.73 9.12 -14.15
N PRO A 139 0.19 9.03 -13.17
CA PRO A 139 1.38 9.88 -13.14
C PRO A 139 2.28 9.71 -14.38
N TRP A 140 2.40 8.49 -14.90
CA TRP A 140 3.21 8.18 -16.09
C TRP A 140 2.59 8.80 -17.35
N LEU A 141 1.26 8.75 -17.48
CA LEU A 141 0.53 9.37 -18.59
C LEU A 141 0.64 10.90 -18.51
N ILE A 142 0.31 11.49 -17.38
CA ILE A 142 0.41 12.93 -17.15
C ILE A 142 1.83 13.43 -17.43
N GLN A 143 2.84 12.73 -16.95
CA GLN A 143 4.25 13.07 -17.19
C GLN A 143 4.59 13.09 -18.69
N SER A 144 4.08 12.14 -19.48
CA SER A 144 4.35 12.06 -20.90
C SER A 144 3.68 13.20 -21.71
N GLU A 145 2.60 13.77 -21.18
CA GLU A 145 1.82 14.84 -21.81
C GLU A 145 2.23 16.25 -21.35
N LEU A 146 2.76 16.34 -20.13
CA LEU A 146 3.11 17.61 -19.53
C LEU A 146 4.39 18.23 -20.12
N PHE A 147 5.34 17.41 -20.55
CA PHE A 147 6.62 17.91 -21.02
C PHE A 147 6.65 18.15 -22.53
N PRO A 148 7.09 19.37 -22.98
CA PRO A 148 7.25 19.68 -24.39
C PRO A 148 8.29 18.77 -25.05
N LEU A 149 8.16 18.55 -26.37
CA LEU A 149 8.93 17.58 -27.14
C LEU A 149 10.45 17.75 -27.01
N ASN A 150 10.94 18.98 -26.96
CA ASN A 150 12.37 19.32 -26.94
C ASN A 150 13.09 18.87 -25.64
N ILE A 151 12.39 18.79 -24.51
CA ILE A 151 12.96 18.41 -23.20
C ILE A 151 12.37 17.12 -22.64
N ARG A 152 11.33 16.54 -23.27
CA ARG A 152 10.55 15.41 -22.76
C ARG A 152 11.42 14.25 -22.28
N GLY A 153 12.40 13.83 -23.06
CA GLY A 153 13.27 12.70 -22.70
C GLY A 153 14.06 12.95 -21.42
N ARG A 154 14.64 14.15 -21.27
CA ARG A 154 15.41 14.51 -20.06
C ARG A 154 14.50 14.68 -18.84
N ALA A 155 13.39 15.39 -18.98
CA ALA A 155 12.46 15.65 -17.91
C ALA A 155 11.80 14.36 -17.41
N SER A 156 11.36 13.47 -18.32
CA SER A 156 10.82 12.16 -17.97
C SER A 156 11.87 11.27 -17.30
N GLY A 157 13.13 11.32 -17.74
CA GLY A 157 14.21 10.60 -17.09
C GLY A 157 14.43 11.03 -15.64
N VAL A 158 14.47 12.33 -15.37
CA VAL A 158 14.60 12.88 -14.01
C VAL A 158 13.38 12.50 -13.14
N ALA A 159 12.17 12.67 -13.66
CA ALA A 159 10.95 12.32 -12.93
C ALA A 159 10.90 10.82 -12.59
N THR A 160 11.28 9.94 -13.53
CA THR A 160 11.37 8.50 -13.31
C THR A 160 12.42 8.15 -12.26
N ALA A 161 13.61 8.74 -12.34
CA ALA A 161 14.68 8.52 -11.36
C ALA A 161 14.23 8.95 -9.95
N THR A 162 13.58 10.12 -9.84
CA THR A 162 13.03 10.60 -8.58
C THR A 162 11.98 9.64 -8.01
N ASN A 163 11.08 9.13 -8.85
CA ASN A 163 10.06 8.16 -8.44
C ASN A 163 10.67 6.88 -7.85
N TRP A 164 11.66 6.30 -8.54
CA TRP A 164 12.33 5.08 -8.06
C TRP A 164 13.17 5.33 -6.80
N PHE A 165 13.82 6.50 -6.71
CA PHE A 165 14.56 6.89 -5.52
C PHE A 165 13.63 7.00 -4.30
N MET A 166 12.51 7.73 -4.44
CA MET A 166 11.54 7.87 -3.35
C MET A 166 10.87 6.54 -2.98
N ASN A 167 10.57 5.69 -3.97
CA ASN A 167 10.06 4.34 -3.71
C ASN A 167 11.05 3.53 -2.87
N SER A 168 12.35 3.57 -3.21
CA SER A 168 13.39 2.90 -2.42
C SER A 168 13.46 3.44 -0.99
N CYS A 169 13.36 4.76 -0.79
CA CYS A 169 13.32 5.37 0.54
C CYS A 169 12.12 4.85 1.36
N VAL A 170 10.94 4.78 0.76
CA VAL A 170 9.71 4.28 1.42
C VAL A 170 9.86 2.81 1.82
N VAL A 171 10.40 1.97 0.92
CA VAL A 171 10.61 0.53 1.19
C VAL A 171 11.63 0.32 2.32
N ILE A 172 12.75 1.05 2.30
CA ILE A 172 13.79 0.95 3.34
C ILE A 172 13.25 1.46 4.69
N ALA A 173 12.48 2.55 4.69
CA ALA A 173 11.91 3.11 5.91
C ALA A 173 10.78 2.26 6.51
N PHE A 174 10.13 1.39 5.73
CA PHE A 174 8.96 0.63 6.16
C PHE A 174 9.27 -0.25 7.38
N LEU A 175 10.34 -1.05 7.34
CA LEU A 175 10.70 -1.96 8.44
C LEU A 175 11.01 -1.23 9.74
N PRO A 176 11.93 -0.23 9.77
CA PRO A 176 12.17 0.55 10.99
C PRO A 176 10.92 1.26 11.53
N LEU A 177 10.05 1.76 10.66
CA LEU A 177 8.81 2.40 11.07
C LEU A 177 7.85 1.40 11.74
N THR A 178 7.70 0.20 11.19
CA THR A 178 6.84 -0.82 11.81
C THR A 178 7.35 -1.28 13.18
N GLU A 179 8.65 -1.21 13.41
CA GLU A 179 9.27 -1.55 14.70
C GLU A 179 9.10 -0.43 15.74
N THR A 180 9.13 0.83 15.32
CA THR A 180 9.06 1.99 16.24
C THR A 180 7.64 2.45 16.53
N ILE A 181 6.78 2.53 15.49
CA ILE A 181 5.43 3.12 15.60
C ILE A 181 4.34 2.05 15.68
N THR A 182 4.59 0.84 15.28
CA THR A 182 3.66 -0.27 15.00
C THR A 182 3.27 -0.39 13.53
N ILE A 183 2.84 -1.58 13.11
CA ILE A 183 2.37 -1.82 11.74
C ILE A 183 1.18 -0.91 11.38
N SER A 184 0.20 -0.83 12.28
CA SER A 184 -1.00 0.02 12.08
C SER A 184 -0.66 1.51 12.01
N GLY A 185 0.24 1.98 12.88
CA GLY A 185 0.70 3.36 12.88
C GLY A 185 1.46 3.73 11.60
N THR A 186 2.22 2.81 11.02
CA THR A 186 2.92 3.00 9.76
C THR A 186 1.93 3.17 8.59
N PHE A 187 0.85 2.38 8.54
CA PHE A 187 -0.19 2.57 7.53
C PHE A 187 -0.90 3.92 7.66
N TRP A 188 -1.20 4.37 8.88
CA TRP A 188 -1.81 5.68 9.10
C TRP A 188 -0.87 6.83 8.77
N LEU A 189 0.42 6.69 9.03
CA LEU A 189 1.43 7.65 8.61
C LEU A 189 1.43 7.80 7.08
N TYR A 190 1.45 6.68 6.34
CA TYR A 190 1.40 6.72 4.87
C TYR A 190 0.06 7.27 4.35
N ALA A 191 -1.06 6.95 4.99
CA ALA A 191 -2.34 7.57 4.66
C ALA A 191 -2.31 9.08 4.82
N SER A 192 -1.69 9.59 5.90
CA SER A 192 -1.52 11.03 6.15
C SER A 192 -0.66 11.71 5.08
N LEU A 193 0.42 11.07 4.66
CA LEU A 193 1.26 11.57 3.56
C LEU A 193 0.50 11.59 2.22
N LEU A 194 -0.34 10.59 1.97
CA LEU A 194 -1.21 10.58 0.77
C LEU A 194 -2.27 11.68 0.80
N ILE A 195 -2.78 12.08 1.96
CA ILE A 195 -3.69 13.23 2.07
C ILE A 195 -2.97 14.51 1.61
N LEU A 196 -1.72 14.73 2.02
CA LEU A 196 -0.92 15.84 1.53
C LEU A 196 -0.69 15.76 0.02
N GLY A 197 -0.41 14.56 -0.50
CA GLY A 197 -0.30 14.29 -1.94
C GLY A 197 -1.60 14.59 -2.69
N TRP A 198 -2.76 14.28 -2.12
CA TRP A 198 -4.05 14.60 -2.70
C TRP A 198 -4.26 16.11 -2.85
N PHE A 199 -3.95 16.89 -1.81
CA PHE A 199 -4.01 18.36 -1.90
C PHE A 199 -3.05 18.89 -2.96
N PHE A 200 -1.83 18.36 -3.04
CA PHE A 200 -0.89 18.73 -4.09
C PHE A 200 -1.46 18.49 -5.49
N VAL A 201 -2.01 17.30 -5.75
CA VAL A 201 -2.64 16.97 -7.05
C VAL A 201 -3.82 17.88 -7.32
N TYR A 202 -4.66 18.14 -6.30
CA TYR A 202 -5.83 18.99 -6.45
C TYR A 202 -5.50 20.43 -6.87
N PHE A 203 -4.46 21.04 -6.29
CA PHE A 203 -4.10 22.43 -6.55
C PHE A 203 -3.11 22.61 -7.71
N MET A 204 -2.21 21.65 -7.93
CA MET A 204 -1.05 21.83 -8.81
C MET A 204 -1.14 21.09 -10.13
N VAL A 205 -1.93 20.01 -10.22
CA VAL A 205 -1.99 19.19 -11.43
C VAL A 205 -3.17 19.61 -12.29
N PRO A 206 -2.94 20.15 -13.51
CA PRO A 206 -4.03 20.48 -14.45
C PRO A 206 -4.62 19.21 -15.08
N GLU A 207 -5.86 19.31 -15.59
CA GLU A 207 -6.44 18.25 -16.42
C GLU A 207 -5.81 18.29 -17.81
N THR A 208 -5.26 17.16 -18.24
CA THR A 208 -4.58 17.03 -19.53
C THR A 208 -5.43 16.32 -20.58
N SER A 209 -6.53 15.68 -20.16
CA SER A 209 -7.39 14.92 -21.07
C SER A 209 -8.04 15.83 -22.12
N GLY A 210 -7.87 15.49 -23.40
CA GLY A 210 -8.48 16.22 -24.53
C GLY A 210 -7.80 17.53 -24.88
N LYS A 211 -6.68 17.90 -24.24
CA LYS A 211 -5.91 19.11 -24.56
C LYS A 211 -4.70 18.78 -25.44
N SER A 212 -4.37 19.71 -26.35
CA SER A 212 -3.13 19.63 -27.13
C SER A 212 -1.92 19.97 -26.24
N LEU A 213 -0.73 19.51 -26.68
CA LEU A 213 0.53 19.81 -25.97
C LEU A 213 0.82 21.32 -25.92
N GLU A 214 0.38 22.05 -26.93
CA GLU A 214 0.53 23.50 -27.04
C GLU A 214 -0.35 24.21 -26.00
N GLU A 215 -1.61 23.85 -25.88
CA GLU A 215 -2.54 24.36 -24.85
C GLU A 215 -2.06 24.08 -23.42
N ILE A 216 -1.48 22.91 -23.16
CA ILE A 216 -0.92 22.59 -21.86
C ILE A 216 0.31 23.46 -21.56
N THR A 217 1.14 23.71 -22.56
CA THR A 217 2.33 24.57 -22.42
C THR A 217 1.93 26.03 -22.15
N GLU A 218 0.93 26.55 -22.89
CA GLU A 218 0.38 27.90 -22.72
C GLU A 218 -0.23 28.09 -21.33
N TYR A 219 -0.95 27.10 -20.80
CA TYR A 219 -1.49 27.12 -19.44
C TYR A 219 -0.43 27.42 -18.38
N PHE A 220 0.78 26.86 -18.51
CA PHE A 220 1.89 27.11 -17.58
C PHE A 220 2.58 28.46 -17.77
N TYR A 221 2.48 29.06 -18.97
CA TYR A 221 2.99 30.42 -19.20
C TYR A 221 2.06 31.49 -18.62
N ASP A 222 0.75 31.28 -18.68
CA ASP A 222 -0.24 32.24 -18.17
C ASP A 222 -0.39 32.25 -16.66
N HIS A 223 0.00 31.17 -15.99
CA HIS A 223 -0.08 31.01 -14.51
C HIS A 223 1.26 31.23 -13.79
N LYS A 224 2.21 31.85 -14.46
CA LYS A 224 3.52 32.21 -13.91
C LYS A 224 3.54 33.65 -13.43
#